data_f21be8ab57e232eeca435f95c4ec4987
#
_entry.id   f21be8ab57e232eeca435f95c4ec4987
#
_cell.length_a   1.000
_cell.length_b   1.000
_cell.length_c   1.000
_cell.angle_alpha   90.00
_cell.angle_beta   90.00
_cell.angle_gamma   90.00
#
_symmetry.space_group_name_H-M   'P 1'
#
loop_
_entity.id
_entity.type
_entity.pdbx_description
1 polymer ?
#
loop_
_entity_poly.entity_id
_entity_poly.type
_entity_poly.pdbx_seq_one_letter_code
_entity_poly.pdbx_strand_id
1 'polypeptide(L)'
;MNMHTDYVFKDEKVYVLLDEFSDYLQTLNFAAHTINSYNKDLKEYFNFLESKNILLDNADHYSVRDYLTFLKSKSLTNSTMSRHLSSIKKFYKYLIRNGLSDKTRIVDMKSPKREEHIAKFLSLDDIDRILAIDDDGDFTLLRDKMMALFMYAIGLRVSELASLRLSMIKKGDETLRICGKGSKVRDIPVLPIVYENWDIYMEKRRMIQKEYSQNNDYLFINRFGKPISDRSIRTSMKRLIRNANISMDFSPHTLRHTFATHLLNNDAEIRGVQELLGHETIATTQRYTHVTNSRLFEVYNKFHPHSNN
;
A
#
# COMPACT_ATOMS: atom_id res chain seq x y z
N MET A 1 4.06 7.88 20.25
CA MET A 1 4.83 7.16 21.25
C MET A 1 5.13 5.79 20.66
N ASN A 2 6.33 5.64 20.04
CA ASN A 2 6.75 4.38 19.43
C ASN A 2 7.29 3.50 20.58
N MET A 3 6.49 2.58 21.03
CA MET A 3 7.02 1.46 21.79
C MET A 3 7.73 0.52 20.80
N HIS A 4 9.02 0.77 20.57
CA HIS A 4 9.95 -0.30 20.26
C HIS A 4 10.12 -1.08 21.55
N THR A 5 9.27 -2.05 21.80
CA THR A 5 9.56 -3.13 22.74
C THR A 5 10.69 -3.90 22.10
N ASP A 6 11.92 -3.64 22.52
CA ASP A 6 13.05 -4.54 22.25
C ASP A 6 12.73 -5.84 22.98
N TYR A 7 12.27 -6.82 22.22
CA TYR A 7 11.99 -8.16 22.74
C TYR A 7 13.33 -8.81 23.09
N VAL A 8 13.53 -9.11 24.34
CA VAL A 8 14.69 -9.87 24.81
C VAL A 8 14.24 -11.33 24.96
N PHE A 9 14.66 -12.19 24.03
CA PHE A 9 14.39 -13.62 24.10
C PHE A 9 15.42 -14.31 25.01
N LYS A 10 14.98 -15.28 25.80
CA LYS A 10 15.84 -16.11 26.64
C LYS A 10 16.66 -17.09 25.79
N ASP A 11 16.14 -17.47 24.63
CA ASP A 11 16.81 -18.37 23.68
C ASP A 11 17.55 -17.54 22.62
N GLU A 12 18.86 -17.42 22.76
CA GLU A 12 19.74 -16.71 21.80
C GLU A 12 19.65 -17.29 20.38
N LYS A 13 19.31 -18.57 20.23
CA LYS A 13 19.12 -19.25 18.94
C LYS A 13 18.04 -18.55 18.10
N VAL A 14 17.01 -17.99 18.74
CA VAL A 14 15.92 -17.28 18.05
C VAL A 14 16.42 -16.04 17.30
N TYR A 15 17.37 -15.30 17.86
CA TYR A 15 17.93 -14.12 17.19
C TYR A 15 18.71 -14.52 15.94
N VAL A 16 19.57 -15.54 16.07
CA VAL A 16 20.37 -16.03 14.94
C VAL A 16 19.45 -16.50 13.81
N LEU A 17 18.41 -17.28 14.13
CA LEU A 17 17.47 -17.79 13.14
C LEU A 17 16.63 -16.68 12.48
N LEU A 18 16.30 -15.60 13.20
CA LEU A 18 15.60 -14.44 12.62
C LEU A 18 16.50 -13.66 11.64
N ASP A 19 17.77 -13.48 11.98
CA ASP A 19 18.72 -12.80 11.11
C ASP A 19 18.98 -13.61 9.84
N GLU A 20 19.28 -14.90 9.98
CA GLU A 20 19.46 -15.82 8.84
C GLU A 20 18.20 -15.89 7.96
N PHE A 21 17.01 -15.92 8.57
CA PHE A 21 15.75 -15.88 7.82
C PHE A 21 15.57 -14.57 7.08
N SER A 22 15.98 -13.43 7.68
CA SER A 22 15.93 -12.13 7.04
C SER A 22 16.84 -12.09 5.82
N ASP A 23 18.06 -12.59 5.93
CA ASP A 23 19.02 -12.70 4.84
C ASP A 23 18.48 -13.61 3.72
N TYR A 24 17.91 -14.76 4.09
CA TYR A 24 17.22 -15.64 3.13
C TYR A 24 16.09 -14.93 2.37
N LEU A 25 15.29 -14.11 3.04
CA LEU A 25 14.24 -13.33 2.37
C LEU A 25 14.83 -12.26 1.44
N GLN A 26 15.97 -11.66 1.79
CA GLN A 26 16.69 -10.73 0.92
C GLN A 26 17.17 -11.42 -0.35
N THR A 27 17.74 -12.64 -0.27
CA THR A 27 18.16 -13.42 -1.46
C THR A 27 16.97 -13.74 -2.36
N LEU A 28 15.76 -13.82 -1.82
CA LEU A 28 14.52 -13.99 -2.58
C LEU A 28 13.92 -12.66 -3.09
N ASN A 29 14.65 -11.54 -2.98
CA ASN A 29 14.22 -10.20 -3.39
C ASN A 29 12.93 -9.71 -2.71
N PHE A 30 12.69 -10.09 -1.45
CA PHE A 30 11.59 -9.51 -0.68
C PHE A 30 11.89 -8.06 -0.34
N ALA A 31 10.89 -7.20 -0.43
CA ALA A 31 11.02 -5.79 -0.05
C ALA A 31 11.28 -5.65 1.46
N ALA A 32 12.12 -4.69 1.85
CA ALA A 32 12.51 -4.47 3.25
C ALA A 32 11.32 -4.35 4.22
N HIS A 33 10.23 -3.66 3.80
CA HIS A 33 9.03 -3.57 4.61
C HIS A 33 8.32 -4.91 4.83
N THR A 34 8.42 -5.84 3.87
CA THR A 34 7.85 -7.21 4.00
C THR A 34 8.67 -8.02 4.99
N ILE A 35 10.00 -7.94 4.90
CA ILE A 35 10.93 -8.59 5.84
C ILE A 35 10.67 -8.09 7.25
N ASN A 36 10.59 -6.76 7.44
CA ASN A 36 10.29 -6.15 8.74
C ASN A 36 8.93 -6.61 9.29
N SER A 37 7.92 -6.76 8.42
CA SER A 37 6.60 -7.26 8.84
C SER A 37 6.65 -8.70 9.30
N TYR A 38 7.38 -9.57 8.57
CA TYR A 38 7.59 -10.97 8.96
C TYR A 38 8.33 -11.07 10.28
N ASN A 39 9.41 -10.32 10.45
CA ASN A 39 10.18 -10.30 11.70
C ASN A 39 9.33 -9.83 12.88
N LYS A 40 8.50 -8.82 12.70
CA LYS A 40 7.58 -8.38 13.75
C LYS A 40 6.61 -9.47 14.15
N ASP A 41 5.97 -10.14 13.18
CA ASP A 41 5.03 -11.22 13.44
C ASP A 41 5.68 -12.40 14.16
N LEU A 42 6.89 -12.76 13.72
CA LEU A 42 7.67 -13.86 14.33
C LEU A 42 8.10 -13.52 15.75
N LYS A 43 8.57 -12.29 16.00
CA LYS A 43 8.90 -11.84 17.36
C LYS A 43 7.69 -11.93 18.30
N GLU A 44 6.50 -11.56 17.84
CA GLU A 44 5.28 -11.71 18.64
C GLU A 44 4.94 -13.20 18.89
N TYR A 45 5.15 -14.07 17.90
CA TYR A 45 4.96 -15.51 18.05
C TYR A 45 5.97 -16.13 19.04
N PHE A 46 7.24 -15.79 18.95
CA PHE A 46 8.27 -16.32 19.85
C PHE A 46 8.05 -15.88 21.30
N ASN A 47 7.65 -14.62 21.51
CA ASN A 47 7.25 -14.15 22.84
C ASN A 47 6.07 -14.95 23.41
N PHE A 48 5.11 -15.29 22.56
CA PHE A 48 4.01 -16.14 23.00
C PHE A 48 4.53 -17.52 23.43
N LEU A 49 5.40 -18.16 22.64
CA LEU A 49 6.00 -19.45 23.01
C LEU A 49 6.73 -19.38 24.34
N GLU A 50 7.57 -18.36 24.54
CA GLU A 50 8.27 -18.14 25.82
C GLU A 50 7.30 -17.96 26.99
N SER A 51 6.22 -17.21 26.80
CA SER A 51 5.19 -17.02 27.84
C SER A 51 4.52 -18.31 28.26
N LYS A 52 4.57 -19.35 27.39
CA LYS A 52 4.06 -20.70 27.63
C LYS A 52 5.15 -21.68 28.01
N ASN A 53 6.40 -21.25 28.18
CA ASN A 53 7.58 -22.07 28.38
C ASN A 53 7.77 -23.15 27.29
N ILE A 54 7.44 -22.83 26.05
CA ILE A 54 7.61 -23.69 24.88
C ILE A 54 8.88 -23.25 24.14
N LEU A 55 9.86 -24.14 24.04
CA LEU A 55 11.04 -23.90 23.19
C LEU A 55 10.65 -23.97 21.71
N LEU A 56 11.35 -23.25 20.84
CA LEU A 56 11.09 -23.23 19.40
C LEU A 56 11.15 -24.64 18.79
N ASP A 57 12.09 -25.46 19.20
CA ASP A 57 12.26 -26.84 18.72
C ASP A 57 11.08 -27.73 19.11
N ASN A 58 10.38 -27.44 20.20
CA ASN A 58 9.21 -28.18 20.69
C ASN A 58 7.88 -27.62 20.16
N ALA A 59 7.93 -26.41 19.52
CA ALA A 59 6.73 -25.83 18.96
C ALA A 59 6.20 -26.67 17.79
N ASP A 60 4.90 -26.87 17.75
CA ASP A 60 4.19 -27.65 16.76
C ASP A 60 2.94 -26.94 16.23
N HIS A 61 2.13 -27.62 15.44
CA HIS A 61 0.89 -27.03 14.90
C HIS A 61 -0.16 -26.74 15.99
N TYR A 62 -0.12 -27.37 17.15
CA TYR A 62 -1.00 -27.05 18.28
C TYR A 62 -0.57 -25.73 18.92
N SER A 63 0.73 -25.55 19.16
CA SER A 63 1.27 -24.27 19.66
C SER A 63 0.90 -23.09 18.75
N VAL A 64 0.92 -23.29 17.42
CA VAL A 64 0.49 -22.27 16.47
C VAL A 64 -1.03 -22.00 16.55
N ARG A 65 -1.85 -23.05 16.77
CA ARG A 65 -3.30 -22.85 17.00
C ARG A 65 -3.57 -22.06 18.27
N ASP A 66 -2.87 -22.38 19.36
CA ASP A 66 -2.98 -21.66 20.62
C ASP A 66 -2.57 -20.20 20.46
N TYR A 67 -1.53 -19.94 19.68
CA TYR A 67 -1.14 -18.57 19.32
C TYR A 67 -2.23 -17.84 18.54
N LEU A 68 -2.84 -18.47 17.53
CA LEU A 68 -3.96 -17.85 16.80
C LEU A 68 -5.15 -17.59 17.72
N THR A 69 -5.45 -18.48 18.67
CA THR A 69 -6.50 -18.28 19.68
C THR A 69 -6.16 -17.09 20.59
N PHE A 70 -4.90 -16.97 21.00
CA PHE A 70 -4.42 -15.81 21.75
C PHE A 70 -4.55 -14.50 20.97
N LEU A 71 -4.22 -14.48 19.67
CA LEU A 71 -4.45 -13.29 18.82
C LEU A 71 -5.94 -12.94 18.73
N LYS A 72 -6.82 -13.95 18.66
CA LYS A 72 -8.27 -13.76 18.65
C LYS A 72 -8.77 -13.17 19.97
N SER A 73 -8.23 -13.60 21.11
CA SER A 73 -8.59 -13.04 22.44
C SER A 73 -8.18 -11.57 22.59
N LYS A 74 -7.18 -11.12 21.80
CA LYS A 74 -6.81 -9.71 21.67
C LYS A 74 -7.67 -8.93 20.67
N SER A 75 -8.78 -9.50 20.21
CA SER A 75 -9.71 -8.89 19.24
C SER A 75 -9.06 -8.54 17.89
N LEU A 76 -8.00 -9.28 17.49
CA LEU A 76 -7.39 -9.09 16.18
C LEU A 76 -8.24 -9.72 15.08
N THR A 77 -8.26 -9.07 13.91
CA THR A 77 -9.05 -9.52 12.76
C THR A 77 -8.52 -10.84 12.15
N ASN A 78 -9.39 -11.60 11.49
CA ASN A 78 -9.02 -12.79 10.74
C ASN A 78 -7.92 -12.49 9.68
N SER A 79 -7.91 -11.30 9.09
CA SER A 79 -6.87 -10.87 8.16
C SER A 79 -5.50 -10.74 8.85
N THR A 80 -5.45 -10.16 10.05
CA THR A 80 -4.23 -10.06 10.85
C THR A 80 -3.73 -11.45 11.25
N MET A 81 -4.62 -12.31 11.76
CA MET A 81 -4.26 -13.68 12.11
C MET A 81 -3.73 -14.49 10.91
N SER A 82 -4.34 -14.31 9.72
CA SER A 82 -3.86 -14.95 8.48
C SER A 82 -2.47 -14.45 8.07
N ARG A 83 -2.16 -13.17 8.32
CA ARG A 83 -0.83 -12.60 8.07
C ARG A 83 0.22 -13.23 9.01
N HIS A 84 -0.06 -13.29 10.31
CA HIS A 84 0.83 -13.94 11.28
C HIS A 84 1.08 -15.41 10.92
N LEU A 85 0.01 -16.16 10.58
CA LEU A 85 0.16 -17.54 10.14
C LEU A 85 1.02 -17.66 8.88
N SER A 86 0.87 -16.72 7.93
CA SER A 86 1.70 -16.70 6.71
C SER A 86 3.18 -16.47 7.02
N SER A 87 3.49 -15.58 7.97
CA SER A 87 4.86 -15.32 8.45
C SER A 87 5.45 -16.57 9.10
N ILE A 88 4.70 -17.22 9.99
CA ILE A 88 5.10 -18.47 10.67
C ILE A 88 5.34 -19.57 9.63
N LYS A 89 4.40 -19.80 8.72
CA LYS A 89 4.55 -20.81 7.66
C LYS A 89 5.78 -20.58 6.79
N LYS A 90 6.07 -19.32 6.45
CA LYS A 90 7.24 -18.96 5.64
C LYS A 90 8.53 -19.27 6.40
N PHE A 91 8.57 -18.97 7.69
CA PHE A 91 9.70 -19.27 8.56
C PHE A 91 9.93 -20.79 8.71
N TYR A 92 8.87 -21.57 9.01
CA TYR A 92 9.01 -23.02 9.10
C TYR A 92 9.37 -23.66 7.75
N LYS A 93 8.92 -23.13 6.62
CA LYS A 93 9.41 -23.56 5.29
C LYS A 93 10.91 -23.35 5.13
N TYR A 94 11.42 -22.22 5.63
CA TYR A 94 12.85 -21.95 5.64
C TYR A 94 13.59 -22.96 6.53
N LEU A 95 13.13 -23.20 7.76
CA LEU A 95 13.74 -24.18 8.67
C LEU A 95 13.78 -25.60 8.07
N ILE A 96 12.68 -26.06 7.49
CA ILE A 96 12.58 -27.39 6.85
C ILE A 96 13.56 -27.49 5.67
N ARG A 97 13.62 -26.46 4.84
CA ARG A 97 14.53 -26.44 3.69
C ARG A 97 16.00 -26.54 4.08
N ASN A 98 16.37 -26.02 5.24
CA ASN A 98 17.74 -26.06 5.75
C ASN A 98 17.99 -27.24 6.71
N GLY A 99 17.06 -28.19 6.84
CA GLY A 99 17.21 -29.34 7.71
C GLY A 99 17.14 -29.03 9.21
N LEU A 100 16.66 -27.83 9.58
CA LEU A 100 16.57 -27.35 10.97
C LEU A 100 15.24 -27.69 11.64
N SER A 101 14.28 -28.24 10.91
CA SER A 101 12.97 -28.65 11.43
C SER A 101 12.30 -29.67 10.51
N ASP A 102 11.43 -30.48 11.07
CA ASP A 102 10.56 -31.45 10.38
C ASP A 102 9.05 -31.12 10.50
N LYS A 103 8.73 -29.92 10.99
CA LYS A 103 7.36 -29.50 11.36
C LYS A 103 6.47 -29.16 10.14
N THR A 104 6.32 -30.09 9.19
CA THR A 104 5.53 -29.90 7.95
C THR A 104 4.07 -29.56 8.21
N ARG A 105 3.46 -30.11 9.28
CA ARG A 105 2.08 -29.81 9.65
C ARG A 105 1.80 -28.33 9.90
N ILE A 106 2.79 -27.54 10.36
CA ILE A 106 2.65 -26.08 10.51
C ILE A 106 2.49 -25.43 9.13
N VAL A 107 3.25 -25.89 8.17
CA VAL A 107 3.21 -25.35 6.79
C VAL A 107 1.86 -25.63 6.13
N ASP A 108 1.23 -26.76 6.43
CA ASP A 108 -0.03 -27.20 5.84
C ASP A 108 -1.28 -26.61 6.53
N MET A 109 -1.12 -25.88 7.63
CA MET A 109 -2.24 -25.24 8.33
C MET A 109 -3.04 -24.34 7.40
N LYS A 110 -4.37 -24.45 7.45
CA LYS A 110 -5.26 -23.54 6.70
C LYS A 110 -5.37 -22.21 7.42
N SER A 111 -5.33 -21.13 6.63
CA SER A 111 -5.57 -19.77 7.15
C SER A 111 -7.02 -19.62 7.61
N PRO A 112 -7.28 -18.84 8.68
CA PRO A 112 -8.63 -18.46 9.05
C PRO A 112 -9.37 -17.89 7.83
N LYS A 113 -10.64 -18.25 7.66
CA LYS A 113 -11.48 -17.68 6.60
C LYS A 113 -11.54 -16.17 6.80
N ARG A 114 -11.21 -15.42 5.76
CA ARG A 114 -11.41 -13.96 5.76
C ARG A 114 -12.91 -13.71 5.72
N GLU A 115 -13.36 -12.78 6.53
CA GLU A 115 -14.68 -12.20 6.32
C GLU A 115 -14.66 -11.47 4.99
N GLU A 116 -15.60 -11.77 4.13
CA GLU A 116 -15.79 -11.02 2.88
C GLU A 116 -16.39 -9.66 3.24
N HIS A 117 -15.53 -8.69 3.50
CA HIS A 117 -15.99 -7.30 3.53
C HIS A 117 -16.20 -6.85 2.09
N ILE A 118 -17.45 -6.56 1.74
CA ILE A 118 -17.75 -5.82 0.52
C ILE A 118 -16.94 -4.52 0.61
N ALA A 119 -15.97 -4.39 -0.28
CA ALA A 119 -15.10 -3.23 -0.28
C ALA A 119 -15.96 -1.99 -0.56
N LYS A 120 -16.01 -1.08 0.41
CA LYS A 120 -16.73 0.19 0.27
C LYS A 120 -15.97 1.09 -0.71
N PHE A 121 -16.69 1.74 -1.60
CA PHE A 121 -16.17 2.74 -2.51
C PHE A 121 -16.96 4.05 -2.35
N LEU A 122 -16.38 5.16 -2.76
CA LEU A 122 -17.00 6.48 -2.74
C LEU A 122 -17.93 6.63 -3.94
N SER A 123 -19.06 7.29 -3.78
CA SER A 123 -19.89 7.72 -4.90
C SER A 123 -19.23 8.87 -5.69
N LEU A 124 -19.73 9.20 -6.87
CA LEU A 124 -19.31 10.39 -7.62
C LEU A 124 -19.54 11.66 -6.80
N ASP A 125 -20.71 11.77 -6.17
CA ASP A 125 -21.06 12.89 -5.27
C ASP A 125 -20.07 13.02 -4.09
N ASP A 126 -19.59 11.89 -3.53
CA ASP A 126 -18.56 11.93 -2.50
C ASP A 126 -17.23 12.49 -3.04
N ILE A 127 -16.85 12.11 -4.25
CA ILE A 127 -15.65 12.64 -4.92
C ILE A 127 -15.80 14.13 -5.17
N ASP A 128 -16.92 14.56 -5.71
CA ASP A 128 -17.20 15.98 -5.99
C ASP A 128 -17.19 16.80 -4.69
N ARG A 129 -17.76 16.31 -3.60
CA ARG A 129 -17.67 16.95 -2.28
C ARG A 129 -16.24 17.07 -1.76
N ILE A 130 -15.39 16.06 -1.99
CA ILE A 130 -13.98 16.13 -1.62
C ILE A 130 -13.24 17.21 -2.43
N LEU A 131 -13.49 17.28 -3.72
CA LEU A 131 -12.84 18.24 -4.62
C LEU A 131 -13.35 19.67 -4.41
N ALA A 132 -14.61 19.82 -4.03
CA ALA A 132 -15.26 21.12 -3.77
C ALA A 132 -14.89 21.75 -2.40
N ILE A 133 -14.11 21.06 -1.54
CA ILE A 133 -13.66 21.64 -0.27
C ILE A 133 -12.86 22.90 -0.58
N ASP A 134 -13.28 24.03 -0.02
CA ASP A 134 -12.50 25.26 -0.06
C ASP A 134 -11.24 25.11 0.79
N ASP A 135 -10.10 25.41 0.23
CA ASP A 135 -8.82 25.34 0.95
C ASP A 135 -8.40 26.67 1.58
N ASP A 136 -9.16 27.75 1.37
CA ASP A 136 -8.90 29.11 1.91
C ASP A 136 -7.42 29.54 1.79
N GLY A 137 -6.74 29.01 0.78
CA GLY A 137 -5.32 29.26 0.59
C GLY A 137 -4.39 28.40 1.47
N ASP A 138 -4.90 27.45 2.30
CA ASP A 138 -4.06 26.51 3.05
C ASP A 138 -3.36 25.50 2.14
N PHE A 139 -2.04 25.63 2.06
CA PHE A 139 -1.19 24.69 1.32
C PHE A 139 -1.46 23.22 1.69
N THR A 140 -1.69 22.94 2.97
CA THR A 140 -1.84 21.55 3.44
C THR A 140 -3.13 20.95 2.91
N LEU A 141 -4.21 21.73 2.90
CA LEU A 141 -5.51 21.27 2.41
C LEU A 141 -5.52 21.17 0.87
N LEU A 142 -4.95 22.15 0.17
CA LEU A 142 -4.76 22.09 -1.28
C LEU A 142 -3.96 20.85 -1.68
N ARG A 143 -2.83 20.60 -1.02
CA ARG A 143 -2.02 19.39 -1.24
C ARG A 143 -2.84 18.11 -1.02
N ASP A 144 -3.62 18.05 0.05
CA ASP A 144 -4.41 16.87 0.38
C ASP A 144 -5.49 16.61 -0.67
N LYS A 145 -6.14 17.65 -1.20
CA LYS A 145 -7.05 17.55 -2.34
C LYS A 145 -6.34 17.03 -3.59
N MET A 146 -5.18 17.60 -3.92
CA MET A 146 -4.37 17.12 -5.05
C MET A 146 -3.93 15.66 -4.89
N MET A 147 -3.54 15.22 -3.69
CA MET A 147 -3.22 13.82 -3.43
C MET A 147 -4.44 12.90 -3.62
N ALA A 148 -5.62 13.31 -3.14
CA ALA A 148 -6.86 12.55 -3.33
C ALA A 148 -7.22 12.44 -4.81
N LEU A 149 -7.09 13.54 -5.55
CA LEU A 149 -7.33 13.59 -6.99
C LEU A 149 -6.39 12.64 -7.75
N PHE A 150 -5.09 12.66 -7.46
CA PHE A 150 -4.13 11.74 -8.07
C PHE A 150 -4.44 10.28 -7.75
N MET A 151 -4.84 9.98 -6.51
CA MET A 151 -5.22 8.61 -6.14
C MET A 151 -6.49 8.13 -6.82
N TYR A 152 -7.46 9.02 -7.00
CA TYR A 152 -8.72 8.71 -7.66
C TYR A 152 -8.58 8.70 -9.19
N ALA A 153 -8.01 9.74 -9.79
CA ALA A 153 -7.91 9.84 -11.23
C ALA A 153 -6.95 8.82 -11.85
N ILE A 154 -5.90 8.42 -11.15
CA ILE A 154 -4.82 7.57 -11.69
C ILE A 154 -4.78 6.20 -11.01
N GLY A 155 -5.50 6.03 -9.93
CA GLY A 155 -5.52 4.77 -9.18
C GLY A 155 -4.21 4.44 -8.47
N LEU A 156 -3.43 5.44 -8.01
CA LEU A 156 -2.13 5.25 -7.40
C LEU A 156 -2.18 4.51 -6.05
N ARG A 157 -1.13 3.71 -5.78
CA ARG A 157 -0.87 3.23 -4.42
C ARG A 157 -0.28 4.36 -3.57
N VAL A 158 -0.47 4.30 -2.24
CA VAL A 158 0.10 5.31 -1.31
C VAL A 158 1.61 5.46 -1.49
N SER A 159 2.33 4.35 -1.62
CA SER A 159 3.79 4.35 -1.82
C SER A 159 4.19 4.93 -3.18
N GLU A 160 3.41 4.69 -4.24
CA GLU A 160 3.60 5.30 -5.55
C GLU A 160 3.40 6.80 -5.45
N LEU A 161 2.32 7.26 -4.81
CA LEU A 161 2.03 8.69 -4.57
C LEU A 161 3.15 9.37 -3.75
N ALA A 162 3.61 8.74 -2.66
CA ALA A 162 4.66 9.28 -1.81
C ALA A 162 6.00 9.43 -2.55
N SER A 163 6.26 8.57 -3.53
CA SER A 163 7.51 8.56 -4.31
C SER A 163 7.44 9.36 -5.61
N LEU A 164 6.29 9.98 -5.93
CA LEU A 164 6.15 10.77 -7.16
C LEU A 164 7.13 11.93 -7.20
N ARG A 165 7.76 12.10 -8.37
CA ARG A 165 8.67 13.18 -8.68
C ARG A 165 8.14 14.04 -9.83
N LEU A 166 8.52 15.30 -9.85
CA LEU A 166 8.16 16.22 -10.93
C LEU A 166 8.65 15.73 -12.29
N SER A 167 9.84 15.12 -12.31
CA SER A 167 10.46 14.54 -13.51
C SER A 167 9.67 13.34 -14.10
N MET A 168 8.77 12.74 -13.32
CA MET A 168 7.91 11.64 -13.78
C MET A 168 6.68 12.13 -14.56
N ILE A 169 6.38 13.42 -14.51
CA ILE A 169 5.20 14.03 -15.14
C ILE A 169 5.60 14.68 -16.46
N LYS A 170 5.07 14.16 -17.54
CA LYS A 170 5.26 14.72 -18.88
C LYS A 170 4.04 15.54 -19.24
N LYS A 171 4.05 16.84 -18.87
CA LYS A 171 2.92 17.75 -19.09
C LYS A 171 2.54 17.85 -20.57
N GLY A 172 3.51 17.81 -21.49
CA GLY A 172 3.25 17.88 -22.93
C GLY A 172 2.60 16.61 -23.52
N ASP A 173 2.87 15.46 -22.93
CA ASP A 173 2.30 14.16 -23.37
C ASP A 173 1.05 13.78 -22.54
N GLU A 174 0.67 14.61 -21.58
CA GLU A 174 -0.42 14.33 -20.62
C GLU A 174 -0.28 12.94 -19.96
N THR A 175 0.96 12.54 -19.64
CA THR A 175 1.26 11.25 -19.07
C THR A 175 2.05 11.32 -17.77
N LEU A 176 1.80 10.36 -16.91
CA LEU A 176 2.56 10.13 -15.69
C LEU A 176 3.29 8.79 -15.78
N ARG A 177 4.61 8.83 -15.65
CA ARG A 177 5.45 7.64 -15.61
C ARG A 177 5.57 7.11 -14.21
N ILE A 178 5.10 5.88 -13.96
CA ILE A 178 5.14 5.23 -12.65
C ILE A 178 6.06 4.03 -12.70
N CYS A 179 6.98 3.97 -11.72
CA CYS A 179 7.79 2.79 -11.45
C CYS A 179 7.07 1.93 -10.40
N GLY A 180 6.58 0.76 -10.81
CA GLY A 180 5.94 -0.21 -9.93
C GLY A 180 6.94 -1.19 -9.29
N LYS A 181 6.41 -2.19 -8.60
CA LYS A 181 7.20 -3.27 -8.00
C LYS A 181 8.00 -4.03 -9.08
N GLY A 182 9.26 -4.35 -8.81
CA GLY A 182 10.13 -5.04 -9.76
C GLY A 182 10.62 -4.16 -10.91
N SER A 183 10.70 -2.83 -10.72
CA SER A 183 11.18 -1.86 -11.72
C SER A 183 10.34 -1.80 -13.01
N LYS A 184 9.12 -2.33 -12.98
CA LYS A 184 8.20 -2.21 -14.10
C LYS A 184 7.71 -0.79 -14.22
N VAL A 185 7.93 -0.18 -15.40
CA VAL A 185 7.48 1.17 -15.72
C VAL A 185 6.17 1.09 -16.49
N ARG A 186 5.21 1.96 -16.10
CA ARG A 186 3.98 2.18 -16.85
C ARG A 186 3.74 3.68 -17.03
N ASP A 187 3.35 4.08 -18.22
CA ASP A 187 2.88 5.43 -18.49
C ASP A 187 1.36 5.42 -18.42
N ILE A 188 0.80 6.31 -17.60
CA ILE A 188 -0.65 6.41 -17.37
C ILE A 188 -1.09 7.80 -17.86
N PRO A 189 -2.21 7.91 -18.59
CA PRO A 189 -2.79 9.20 -18.93
C PRO A 189 -3.17 9.98 -17.68
N VAL A 190 -3.09 11.29 -17.75
CA VAL A 190 -3.46 12.20 -16.66
C VAL A 190 -4.63 13.05 -17.14
N LEU A 191 -5.75 12.97 -16.45
CA LEU A 191 -6.96 13.73 -16.81
C LEU A 191 -6.75 15.23 -16.68
N PRO A 192 -7.43 16.05 -17.52
CA PRO A 192 -7.38 17.51 -17.45
C PRO A 192 -7.67 18.07 -16.06
N ILE A 193 -8.63 17.51 -15.33
CA ILE A 193 -8.99 17.91 -13.95
C ILE A 193 -7.79 17.92 -12.99
N VAL A 194 -6.77 17.09 -13.23
CA VAL A 194 -5.54 17.06 -12.41
C VAL A 194 -4.75 18.36 -12.59
N TYR A 195 -4.87 19.01 -13.75
CA TYR A 195 -4.13 20.23 -14.07
C TYR A 195 -4.84 21.52 -13.63
N GLU A 196 -6.14 21.48 -13.29
CA GLU A 196 -6.91 22.65 -12.89
C GLU A 196 -6.29 23.41 -11.71
N ASN A 197 -5.84 22.70 -10.68
CA ASN A 197 -5.20 23.28 -9.49
C ASN A 197 -3.67 23.12 -9.50
N TRP A 198 -3.11 22.64 -10.59
CA TRP A 198 -1.69 22.32 -10.69
C TRP A 198 -0.79 23.52 -10.47
N ASP A 199 -1.04 24.61 -11.20
CA ASP A 199 -0.17 25.77 -11.18
C ASP A 199 -0.23 26.47 -9.81
N ILE A 200 -1.41 26.54 -9.18
CA ILE A 200 -1.59 27.07 -7.83
C ILE A 200 -0.82 26.20 -6.82
N TYR A 201 -0.95 24.88 -6.92
CA TYR A 201 -0.22 23.96 -6.05
C TYR A 201 1.29 24.10 -6.22
N MET A 202 1.79 24.19 -7.46
CA MET A 202 3.20 24.29 -7.77
C MET A 202 3.81 25.61 -7.28
N GLU A 203 3.07 26.70 -7.35
CA GLU A 203 3.49 27.99 -6.80
C GLU A 203 3.63 27.92 -5.29
N LYS A 204 2.59 27.47 -4.58
CA LYS A 204 2.62 27.32 -3.12
C LYS A 204 3.71 26.33 -2.67
N ARG A 205 3.90 25.24 -3.42
CA ARG A 205 4.97 24.27 -3.17
C ARG A 205 6.37 24.93 -3.23
N ARG A 206 6.62 25.79 -4.24
CA ARG A 206 7.88 26.53 -4.37
C ARG A 206 8.08 27.49 -3.19
N MET A 207 7.02 28.20 -2.76
CA MET A 207 7.07 29.09 -1.61
C MET A 207 7.49 28.34 -0.34
N ILE A 208 6.86 27.19 -0.05
CA ILE A 208 7.22 26.35 1.10
C ILE A 208 8.65 25.85 1.00
N GLN A 209 9.10 25.39 -0.17
CA GLN A 209 10.49 24.95 -0.33
C GLN A 209 11.50 26.09 -0.08
N LYS A 210 11.18 27.29 -0.55
CA LYS A 210 12.02 28.50 -0.31
C LYS A 210 12.05 28.85 1.17
N GLU A 211 10.90 28.89 1.83
CA GLU A 211 10.77 29.22 3.26
C GLU A 211 11.61 28.29 4.14
N TYR A 212 11.57 26.99 3.87
CA TYR A 212 12.31 25.98 4.67
C TYR A 212 13.67 25.57 4.07
N SER A 213 14.17 26.33 3.08
CA SER A 213 15.46 26.04 2.43
C SER A 213 15.58 24.60 1.93
N GLN A 214 14.48 24.02 1.40
CA GLN A 214 14.44 22.69 0.85
C GLN A 214 14.53 22.73 -0.67
N ASN A 215 15.28 21.78 -1.24
CA ASN A 215 15.36 21.56 -2.68
C ASN A 215 15.27 20.09 -2.98
N ASN A 216 14.10 19.62 -3.36
CA ASN A 216 13.87 18.25 -3.79
C ASN A 216 12.85 18.17 -4.92
N ASP A 217 12.89 17.08 -5.67
CA ASP A 217 12.07 16.84 -6.86
C ASP A 217 10.75 16.10 -6.54
N TYR A 218 10.43 15.84 -5.27
CA TYR A 218 9.18 15.17 -4.92
C TYR A 218 7.97 16.05 -5.23
N LEU A 219 6.95 15.47 -5.89
CA LEU A 219 5.73 16.20 -6.19
C LEU A 219 5.03 16.63 -4.91
N PHE A 220 4.80 15.71 -3.98
CA PHE A 220 4.11 15.98 -2.73
C PHE A 220 5.09 16.15 -1.58
N ILE A 221 5.01 17.32 -0.94
CA ILE A 221 5.85 17.69 0.20
C ILE A 221 5.00 17.96 1.44
N ASN A 222 5.62 17.83 2.62
CA ASN A 222 4.98 18.23 3.86
C ASN A 222 5.06 19.75 4.08
N ARG A 223 4.47 20.28 5.15
CA ARG A 223 4.48 21.71 5.49
C ARG A 223 5.88 22.30 5.75
N PHE A 224 6.91 21.47 5.83
CA PHE A 224 8.30 21.88 6.03
C PHE A 224 9.15 21.68 4.75
N GLY A 225 8.51 21.49 3.59
CA GLY A 225 9.20 21.31 2.31
C GLY A 225 9.85 19.94 2.09
N LYS A 226 9.77 19.01 3.05
CA LYS A 226 10.33 17.65 2.93
C LYS A 226 9.34 16.69 2.26
N PRO A 227 9.82 15.59 1.63
CA PRO A 227 8.94 14.58 1.06
C PRO A 227 7.89 14.09 2.05
N ILE A 228 6.66 13.87 1.58
CA ILE A 228 5.59 13.36 2.43
C ILE A 228 5.73 11.85 2.63
N SER A 229 5.44 11.37 3.86
CA SER A 229 5.47 9.94 4.16
C SER A 229 4.11 9.26 3.91
N ASP A 230 4.12 7.94 3.68
CA ASP A 230 2.92 7.11 3.59
C ASP A 230 1.98 7.32 4.79
N ARG A 231 2.53 7.43 5.99
CA ARG A 231 1.77 7.68 7.22
C ARG A 231 1.07 9.03 7.15
N SER A 232 1.77 10.08 6.71
CA SER A 232 1.20 11.42 6.57
C SER A 232 0.10 11.45 5.53
N ILE A 233 0.27 10.78 4.38
CA ILE A 233 -0.77 10.65 3.35
C ILE A 233 -2.03 10.01 3.95
N ARG A 234 -1.90 8.91 4.69
CA ARG A 234 -3.04 8.25 5.34
C ARG A 234 -3.78 9.18 6.31
N THR A 235 -3.03 9.97 7.07
CA THR A 235 -3.60 10.95 8.01
C THR A 235 -4.31 12.08 7.27
N SER A 236 -3.69 12.59 6.20
CA SER A 236 -4.26 13.62 5.33
C SER A 236 -5.59 13.16 4.70
N MET A 237 -5.61 11.94 4.15
CA MET A 237 -6.82 11.41 3.54
C MET A 237 -7.97 11.27 4.56
N LYS A 238 -7.69 10.80 5.77
CA LYS A 238 -8.71 10.73 6.84
C LYS A 238 -9.25 12.11 7.22
N ARG A 239 -8.39 13.13 7.27
CA ARG A 239 -8.79 14.50 7.54
C ARG A 239 -9.70 15.02 6.40
N LEU A 240 -9.31 14.81 5.16
CA LEU A 240 -10.04 15.27 3.98
C LEU A 240 -11.46 14.69 3.93
N ILE A 241 -11.61 13.38 4.16
CA ILE A 241 -12.90 12.69 4.21
C ILE A 241 -13.79 13.24 5.33
N ARG A 242 -13.21 13.55 6.49
CA ARG A 242 -13.95 14.17 7.60
C ARG A 242 -14.43 15.57 7.23
N ASN A 243 -13.59 16.38 6.58
CA ASN A 243 -13.94 17.71 6.11
C ASN A 243 -15.05 17.67 5.05
N ALA A 244 -15.10 16.63 4.22
CA ALA A 244 -16.18 16.41 3.26
C ALA A 244 -17.48 15.87 3.89
N ASN A 245 -17.55 15.71 5.21
CA ASN A 245 -18.68 15.11 5.94
C ASN A 245 -19.10 13.74 5.40
N ILE A 246 -18.11 12.91 5.00
CA ILE A 246 -18.34 11.56 4.49
C ILE A 246 -18.23 10.58 5.66
N SER A 247 -19.33 9.90 5.98
CA SER A 247 -19.40 8.92 7.08
C SER A 247 -19.09 7.52 6.56
N MET A 248 -17.80 7.19 6.38
CA MET A 248 -17.38 5.82 6.10
C MET A 248 -15.99 5.54 6.66
N ASP A 249 -15.72 4.26 6.94
CA ASP A 249 -14.36 3.83 7.24
C ASP A 249 -13.51 3.91 5.98
N PHE A 250 -12.60 4.87 5.97
CA PHE A 250 -11.84 5.26 4.81
C PHE A 250 -10.35 4.95 4.96
N SER A 251 -9.81 4.42 3.89
CA SER A 251 -8.36 4.27 3.71
C SER A 251 -7.95 4.77 2.32
N PRO A 252 -6.68 5.10 2.10
CA PRO A 252 -6.21 5.46 0.76
C PRO A 252 -6.48 4.37 -0.30
N HIS A 253 -6.55 3.09 0.11
CA HIS A 253 -6.95 2.02 -0.79
C HIS A 253 -8.40 2.16 -1.26
N THR A 254 -9.26 2.85 -0.50
CA THR A 254 -10.64 3.14 -0.89
C THR A 254 -10.69 4.00 -2.15
N LEU A 255 -9.86 5.05 -2.28
CA LEU A 255 -9.81 5.87 -3.51
C LEU A 255 -9.39 5.04 -4.73
N ARG A 256 -8.36 4.23 -4.59
CA ARG A 256 -7.92 3.35 -5.66
C ARG A 256 -8.98 2.28 -6.01
N HIS A 257 -9.71 1.77 -5.03
CA HIS A 257 -10.83 0.86 -5.26
C HIS A 257 -12.00 1.59 -5.94
N THR A 258 -12.29 2.83 -5.52
CA THR A 258 -13.29 3.70 -6.14
C THR A 258 -12.98 3.93 -7.62
N PHE A 259 -11.72 4.27 -7.95
CA PHE A 259 -11.25 4.37 -9.34
C PHE A 259 -11.57 3.10 -10.13
N ALA A 260 -11.16 1.93 -9.63
CA ALA A 260 -11.41 0.67 -10.30
C ALA A 260 -12.92 0.38 -10.49
N THR A 261 -13.72 0.62 -9.43
CA THR A 261 -15.15 0.36 -9.44
C THR A 261 -15.87 1.30 -10.40
N HIS A 262 -15.52 2.58 -10.45
CA HIS A 262 -16.14 3.53 -11.36
C HIS A 262 -15.84 3.20 -12.82
N LEU A 263 -14.60 2.80 -13.15
CA LEU A 263 -14.28 2.33 -14.51
C LEU A 263 -15.10 1.09 -14.89
N LEU A 264 -15.19 0.11 -13.98
CA LEU A 264 -15.97 -1.12 -14.24
C LEU A 264 -17.46 -0.85 -14.34
N ASN A 265 -18.03 0.07 -13.56
CA ASN A 265 -19.44 0.47 -13.63
C ASN A 265 -19.77 1.21 -14.93
N ASN A 266 -18.76 1.81 -15.58
CA ASN A 266 -18.85 2.45 -16.88
C ASN A 266 -18.46 1.50 -18.03
N ASP A 267 -18.56 0.18 -17.81
CA ASP A 267 -18.31 -0.87 -18.80
C ASP A 267 -16.85 -1.03 -19.27
N ALA A 268 -15.87 -0.54 -18.49
CA ALA A 268 -14.47 -0.82 -18.78
C ALA A 268 -14.16 -2.33 -18.61
N GLU A 269 -13.40 -2.89 -19.54
CA GLU A 269 -12.94 -4.28 -19.43
C GLU A 269 -12.05 -4.47 -18.18
N ILE A 270 -12.32 -5.52 -17.40
CA ILE A 270 -11.56 -5.88 -16.18
C ILE A 270 -10.05 -5.93 -16.46
N ARG A 271 -9.62 -6.45 -17.61
CA ARG A 271 -8.19 -6.54 -17.98
C ARG A 271 -7.56 -5.17 -18.13
N GLY A 272 -8.23 -4.22 -18.80
CA GLY A 272 -7.76 -2.84 -18.92
C GLY A 272 -7.60 -2.17 -17.57
N VAL A 273 -8.57 -2.34 -16.67
CA VAL A 273 -8.49 -1.82 -15.30
C VAL A 273 -7.34 -2.46 -14.51
N GLN A 274 -7.11 -3.76 -14.63
CA GLN A 274 -5.98 -4.45 -13.99
C GLN A 274 -4.62 -3.95 -14.50
N GLU A 275 -4.49 -3.68 -15.79
CA GLU A 275 -3.28 -3.12 -16.41
C GLU A 275 -3.03 -1.69 -15.91
N LEU A 276 -4.06 -0.82 -15.88
CA LEU A 276 -3.98 0.53 -15.32
C LEU A 276 -3.50 0.49 -13.86
N LEU A 277 -4.04 -0.44 -13.08
CA LEU A 277 -3.66 -0.60 -11.68
C LEU A 277 -2.29 -1.27 -11.47
N GLY A 278 -1.71 -1.93 -12.47
CA GLY A 278 -0.45 -2.65 -12.34
C GLY A 278 -0.57 -3.84 -11.39
N HIS A 279 -1.59 -4.71 -11.59
CA HIS A 279 -1.75 -5.96 -10.85
C HIS A 279 -0.88 -7.07 -11.46
N GLU A 280 -0.15 -7.80 -10.62
CA GLU A 280 0.83 -8.84 -11.03
C GLU A 280 0.23 -10.21 -11.35
N THR A 281 -1.07 -10.41 -11.29
CA THR A 281 -1.66 -11.73 -11.53
C THR A 281 -2.13 -11.90 -12.95
N ILE A 282 -1.41 -12.61 -13.72
CA ILE A 282 -1.59 -13.72 -14.63
C ILE A 282 -0.39 -13.76 -15.58
N ALA A 283 0.21 -14.95 -15.64
CA ALA A 283 1.32 -15.30 -16.48
C ALA A 283 1.14 -14.86 -17.95
N THR A 284 1.86 -13.79 -18.35
CA THR A 284 2.37 -13.65 -19.72
C THR A 284 3.30 -12.44 -19.79
N THR A 285 4.52 -12.63 -19.31
CA THR A 285 5.62 -11.73 -19.63
C THR A 285 6.14 -12.09 -21.03
N GLN A 286 5.42 -11.73 -22.08
CA GLN A 286 5.97 -11.67 -23.44
C GLN A 286 5.11 -10.80 -24.35
N ARG A 287 5.73 -9.74 -24.93
CA ARG A 287 5.27 -8.91 -26.05
C ARG A 287 4.23 -7.81 -25.77
N TYR A 288 4.57 -6.79 -24.98
CA TYR A 288 3.77 -5.56 -25.01
C TYR A 288 4.65 -4.32 -24.91
N THR A 289 5.04 -3.73 -26.03
CA THR A 289 5.88 -2.51 -26.01
C THR A 289 5.26 -1.27 -26.66
N HIS A 290 4.25 -1.35 -27.50
CA HIS A 290 3.63 -0.14 -28.08
C HIS A 290 2.12 -0.18 -28.27
N VAL A 291 1.50 -1.34 -28.42
CA VAL A 291 0.04 -1.46 -28.63
C VAL A 291 -0.73 -1.27 -27.30
N THR A 292 -0.06 -1.47 -26.17
CA THR A 292 -0.68 -1.45 -24.83
C THR A 292 -1.03 -0.04 -24.36
N ASN A 293 -0.21 0.96 -24.70
CA ASN A 293 -0.44 2.33 -24.23
C ASN A 293 -1.67 2.96 -24.88
N SER A 294 -1.85 2.85 -26.20
CA SER A 294 -3.03 3.40 -26.88
C SER A 294 -4.33 2.80 -26.33
N ARG A 295 -4.37 1.48 -26.08
CA ARG A 295 -5.54 0.82 -25.50
C ARG A 295 -5.82 1.26 -24.06
N LEU A 296 -4.77 1.48 -23.27
CA LEU A 296 -4.92 2.00 -21.91
C LEU A 296 -5.49 3.42 -21.92
N PHE A 297 -5.04 4.26 -22.85
CA PHE A 297 -5.57 5.61 -23.06
C PHE A 297 -7.04 5.59 -23.50
N GLU A 298 -7.41 4.69 -24.43
CA GLU A 298 -8.79 4.53 -24.86
C GLU A 298 -9.72 4.12 -23.72
N VAL A 299 -9.33 3.07 -22.96
CA VAL A 299 -10.10 2.61 -21.78
C VAL A 299 -10.25 3.72 -20.77
N TYR A 300 -9.16 4.43 -20.47
CA TYR A 300 -9.15 5.49 -19.48
C TYR A 300 -10.01 6.69 -19.91
N ASN A 301 -9.81 7.22 -21.12
CA ASN A 301 -10.54 8.37 -21.61
C ASN A 301 -12.02 8.08 -21.89
N LYS A 302 -12.35 6.86 -22.27
CA LYS A 302 -13.74 6.48 -22.56
C LYS A 302 -14.57 6.20 -21.30
N PHE A 303 -13.97 5.65 -20.27
CA PHE A 303 -14.71 5.07 -19.14
C PHE A 303 -14.48 5.79 -17.80
N HIS A 304 -13.52 6.71 -17.71
CA HIS A 304 -13.35 7.49 -16.47
C HIS A 304 -14.41 8.58 -16.37
N PRO A 305 -15.15 8.72 -15.24
CA PRO A 305 -16.24 9.69 -15.10
C PRO A 305 -15.86 11.14 -15.38
N HIS A 306 -14.63 11.55 -15.09
CA HIS A 306 -14.11 12.91 -15.28
C HIS A 306 -13.23 13.06 -16.54
N SER A 307 -13.34 12.18 -17.52
CA SER A 307 -12.57 12.29 -18.78
C SER A 307 -13.18 13.25 -19.79
N ASN A 308 -14.48 13.52 -19.69
CA ASN A 308 -15.25 14.30 -20.68
C ASN A 308 -15.69 15.67 -20.18
N ASN A 309 -15.06 16.22 -19.14
CA ASN A 309 -15.30 17.59 -18.67
C ASN A 309 -14.17 18.51 -19.09
#